data_b3791d634120d086aafc9f2d135aab06
#
_entry.id   b3791d634120d086aafc9f2d135aab06
#
_cell.length_a   1.000
_cell.length_b   1.000
_cell.length_c   1.000
_cell.angle_alpha   90.00
_cell.angle_beta   90.00
_cell.angle_gamma   90.00
#
_symmetry.space_group_name_H-M   'P 1'
#
loop_
_entity.id
_entity.type
_entity.pdbx_description
1 polymer ?
#
loop_
_entity_poly.entity_id
_entity_poly.type
_entity_poly.pdbx_seq_one_letter_code
_entity_poly.pdbx_strand_id
1 'polypeptide(L)' 'MICPECGSDDFDILVDEFGDEVAYCMVCGAEYIGTDDDEDEE' A
#
# COMPACT_ATOMS: atom_id res chain seq x y z
N MET A 1 -5.96 4.89 -6.36
CA MET A 1 -4.91 3.89 -6.66
C MET A 1 -5.55 2.65 -7.27
N ILE A 2 -4.98 2.18 -8.35
CA ILE A 2 -5.50 0.99 -9.02
C ILE A 2 -4.44 -0.09 -8.93
N CYS A 3 -4.84 -1.28 -8.56
CA CYS A 3 -3.93 -2.40 -8.44
C CYS A 3 -3.44 -2.80 -9.84
N PRO A 4 -2.12 -2.79 -10.07
CA PRO A 4 -1.60 -3.16 -11.38
C PRO A 4 -1.66 -4.65 -11.66
N GLU A 5 -1.97 -5.45 -10.64
CA GLU A 5 -2.02 -6.90 -10.83
C GLU A 5 -3.39 -7.36 -11.29
N CYS A 6 -4.44 -6.80 -10.69
CA CYS A 6 -5.79 -7.24 -11.02
C CYS A 6 -6.68 -6.12 -11.52
N GLY A 7 -6.21 -4.88 -11.48
CA GLY A 7 -6.98 -3.76 -11.98
C GLY A 7 -8.06 -3.27 -11.03
N SER A 8 -8.05 -3.72 -9.80
CA SER A 8 -9.06 -3.31 -8.83
C SER A 8 -8.59 -2.10 -8.05
N ASP A 9 -9.52 -1.30 -7.55
CA ASP A 9 -9.16 -0.20 -6.67
C ASP A 9 -9.58 -0.48 -5.23
N ASP A 10 -9.83 -1.74 -4.92
CA ASP A 10 -10.33 -2.12 -3.61
C ASP A 10 -9.16 -2.47 -2.71
N PHE A 11 -8.69 -1.50 -1.94
CA PHE A 11 -7.55 -1.66 -1.05
C PHE A 11 -7.96 -1.44 0.38
N ASP A 12 -7.24 -2.08 1.29
CA ASP A 12 -7.39 -1.85 2.72
C ASP A 12 -6.05 -1.36 3.26
N ILE A 13 -6.09 -0.39 4.15
CA ILE A 13 -4.87 0.16 4.72
C ILE A 13 -4.66 -0.46 6.09
N LEU A 14 -3.49 -1.05 6.26
CA LEU A 14 -3.10 -1.68 7.52
C LEU A 14 -1.89 -0.96 8.06
N VAL A 15 -1.86 -0.80 9.39
CA VAL A 15 -0.72 -0.16 10.03
C VAL A 15 -0.05 -1.21 10.90
N ASP A 16 1.24 -1.42 10.69
CA ASP A 16 1.96 -2.43 11.46
C ASP A 16 2.43 -1.84 12.78
N GLU A 17 3.16 -2.64 13.53
CA GLU A 17 3.57 -2.22 14.85
C GLU A 17 4.62 -1.12 14.81
N PHE A 18 5.23 -0.90 13.67
CA PHE A 18 6.19 0.18 13.50
C PHE A 18 5.54 1.47 13.04
N GLY A 19 4.24 1.44 12.75
CA GLY A 19 3.52 2.62 12.30
C GLY A 19 3.55 2.82 10.79
N ASP A 20 3.97 1.82 10.04
CA ASP A 20 4.02 1.93 8.60
C ASP A 20 2.70 1.51 8.00
N GLU A 21 2.22 2.29 7.05
CA GLU A 21 0.97 1.99 6.38
C GLU A 21 1.22 1.09 5.18
N VAL A 22 0.44 0.04 5.08
CA VAL A 22 0.56 -0.91 3.98
C VAL A 22 -0.80 -1.00 3.30
N ALA A 23 -0.83 -0.81 2.00
CA ALA A 23 -2.04 -0.95 1.21
C ALA A 23 -2.15 -2.40 0.76
N TYR A 24 -3.23 -3.04 1.11
CA TYR A 24 -3.44 -4.44 0.81
C TYR A 24 -4.60 -4.57 -0.16
N CYS A 25 -4.35 -5.15 -1.31
CA CYS A 25 -5.41 -5.35 -2.29
C CYS A 25 -6.34 -6.48 -1.82
N MET A 26 -7.61 -6.17 -1.72
CA MET A 26 -8.58 -7.15 -1.22
C MET A 26 -8.99 -8.15 -2.28
N VAL A 27 -8.55 -7.96 -3.51
CA VAL A 27 -8.95 -8.82 -4.61
C VAL A 27 -7.88 -9.86 -4.90
N CYS A 28 -6.65 -9.41 -5.15
CA CYS A 28 -5.58 -10.34 -5.52
C CYS A 28 -4.60 -10.58 -4.37
N GLY A 29 -4.68 -9.80 -3.31
CA GLY A 29 -3.80 -10.00 -2.16
C GLY A 29 -2.46 -9.31 -2.27
N ALA A 30 -2.28 -8.41 -3.22
CA ALA A 30 -1.01 -7.70 -3.35
C ALA A 30 -0.84 -6.70 -2.21
N GLU A 31 0.40 -6.50 -1.79
CA GLU A 31 0.71 -5.57 -0.72
C GLU A 31 1.65 -4.51 -1.23
N TYR A 32 1.38 -3.25 -0.87
CA TYR A 32 2.20 -2.13 -1.27
C TYR A 32 2.46 -1.26 -0.06
N ILE A 33 3.71 -0.84 0.12
CA ILE A 33 4.08 0.04 1.22
C ILE A 33 3.71 1.45 0.83
N GLY A 34 2.87 2.08 1.61
CA GLY A 34 2.37 3.41 1.28
C GLY A 34 3.28 4.54 1.71
N THR A 35 4.20 4.29 2.61
CA THR A 35 5.08 5.37 3.04
C THR A 35 6.28 5.42 2.15
N ASP A 36 6.57 6.52 1.62
CA ASP A 36 7.74 6.64 0.85
C ASP A 36 8.32 7.88 1.12
N ASP A 37 8.79 8.18 1.76
CA ASP A 37 9.34 9.32 2.05
C ASP A 37 10.60 9.56 1.75
N ASP A 38 10.91 9.48 1.17
CA ASP A 38 11.81 9.84 0.84
C ASP A 38 12.26 10.77 0.53
N GLU A 39 12.10 10.97 0.59
CA GLU A 39 12.38 11.64 0.33
C GLU A 39 12.91 12.44 0.38
N ASP A 40 13.16 12.66 0.66
CA ASP A 40 13.52 13.38 0.82
C ASP A 40 14.25 13.92 0.74
N GLU A 41 14.56 14.10 0.88
CA GLU A 41 15.06 14.63 1.02
C GLU A 41 15.68 15.30 0.86
N GLU A 42 16.16 15.70 0.97
CA GLU A 42 16.65 16.43 1.06
C GLU A 42 17.12 16.82 0.98
#